data_c76b6cdbffe10c89ff365c99eeb618bc
#
_entry.id   c76b6cdbffe10c89ff365c99eeb618bc
#
_cell.length_a   1.000
_cell.length_b   1.000
_cell.length_c   1.000
_cell.angle_alpha   90.00
_cell.angle_beta   90.00
_cell.angle_gamma   90.00
#
_symmetry.space_group_name_H-M   'P 1'
#
loop_
_entity.id
_entity.type
_entity.pdbx_description
1 polymer ?
#
loop_
_entity_poly.entity_id
_entity_poly.type
_entity_poly.pdbx_seq_one_letter_code
_entity_poly.pdbx_strand_id
1 'polypeptide(L)'
;MPFKIVRNDITKVKADVIVNTANPNPICASGTDLAIYEAAGKEKLLAERAGIGKIARGDIAVTGAYNLKAKYIIHTVGPVWTDGKNHEFEILENCYRKSLQKALELECERIAFPLISTGVYGFPKDKALQIAVSVFSQFLTENEMEIILVVFDKRSFQLSGQIVGDIDSYIDANYVREIHRKEYPLRSRRSTRVKELAEEDFNEEMLQREEDNYPLEEMTDTGMTELLMPSENLSLEDQLANIGVSFHDKLFELIDEAHLDNKDVWKRANLDRKHFSKIQCDQNYHPKKKTVMALCIALHLDLEQSKDLLARADWAFSPSSRVDLIVQKAILDKQYDIMQLNVTLFKYTNEILGV
;
A
#
# COMPACT_ATOMS: atom_id res chain seq x y z
N MET A 1 -10.78 -2.16 -5.43
CA MET A 1 -9.61 -2.67 -4.67
C MET A 1 -10.07 -3.05 -3.28
N PRO A 2 -9.64 -4.18 -2.74
CA PRO A 2 -9.95 -4.55 -1.37
C PRO A 2 -9.18 -3.70 -0.33
N PHE A 3 -8.14 -2.96 -0.76
CA PHE A 3 -7.35 -2.07 0.08
C PHE A 3 -7.26 -0.67 -0.54
N LYS A 4 -7.51 0.36 0.28
CA LYS A 4 -7.35 1.77 -0.11
C LYS A 4 -6.80 2.60 1.04
N ILE A 5 -6.06 3.65 0.71
CA ILE A 5 -5.64 4.69 1.65
C ILE A 5 -6.46 5.94 1.37
N VAL A 6 -6.97 6.57 2.41
CA VAL A 6 -7.74 7.82 2.30
C VAL A 6 -7.25 8.84 3.31
N ARG A 7 -7.23 10.12 2.91
CA ARG A 7 -7.03 11.20 3.87
C ARG A 7 -8.37 11.63 4.45
N ASN A 8 -8.63 11.28 5.69
CA ASN A 8 -9.89 11.59 6.35
C ASN A 8 -9.73 11.64 7.89
N ASP A 9 -10.79 12.06 8.56
CA ASP A 9 -11.01 11.82 9.99
C ASP A 9 -11.65 10.44 10.14
N ILE A 10 -11.00 9.54 10.89
CA ILE A 10 -11.44 8.16 11.04
C ILE A 10 -12.85 8.04 11.64
N THR A 11 -13.25 9.01 12.46
CA THR A 11 -14.61 9.05 13.07
C THR A 11 -15.71 9.31 12.04
N LYS A 12 -15.37 9.81 10.85
CA LYS A 12 -16.30 10.08 9.75
C LYS A 12 -16.35 8.96 8.71
N VAL A 13 -15.45 7.99 8.82
CA VAL A 13 -15.39 6.85 7.87
C VAL A 13 -16.53 5.89 8.16
N LYS A 14 -17.19 5.40 7.11
CA LYS A 14 -18.20 4.34 7.21
C LYS A 14 -17.52 2.99 7.03
N ALA A 15 -17.47 2.21 8.09
CA ALA A 15 -16.92 0.85 8.11
C ALA A 15 -17.70 -0.02 9.11
N ASP A 16 -17.60 -1.35 9.03
CA ASP A 16 -18.17 -2.24 10.06
C ASP A 16 -17.35 -2.15 11.34
N VAL A 17 -16.03 -2.00 11.19
CA VAL A 17 -15.09 -1.88 12.31
C VAL A 17 -14.24 -0.64 12.14
N ILE A 18 -14.06 0.10 13.24
CA ILE A 18 -13.06 1.17 13.37
C ILE A 18 -12.01 0.70 14.38
N VAL A 19 -10.73 0.74 13.96
CA VAL A 19 -9.62 0.41 14.85
C VAL A 19 -9.17 1.64 15.60
N ASN A 20 -9.07 1.50 16.94
CA ASN A 20 -8.60 2.53 17.85
C ASN A 20 -7.18 2.23 18.33
N THR A 21 -6.31 3.25 18.31
CA THR A 21 -4.97 3.20 18.92
C THR A 21 -5.06 3.47 20.41
N ALA A 22 -5.38 2.44 21.18
CA ALA A 22 -5.75 2.56 22.58
C ALA A 22 -4.55 2.67 23.54
N ASN A 23 -4.84 3.19 24.74
CA ASN A 23 -3.93 3.08 25.86
C ASN A 23 -4.02 1.66 26.48
N PRO A 24 -2.92 1.10 27.03
CA PRO A 24 -2.98 -0.17 27.78
C PRO A 24 -4.02 -0.18 28.89
N ASN A 25 -4.12 0.89 29.63
CA ASN A 25 -5.14 1.06 30.67
C ASN A 25 -6.45 1.59 30.07
N PRO A 26 -7.62 1.31 30.70
CA PRO A 26 -8.91 1.78 30.23
C PRO A 26 -9.11 3.27 30.50
N ILE A 27 -8.34 4.10 29.83
CA ILE A 27 -8.39 5.56 29.88
C ILE A 27 -8.50 6.13 28.47
N CYS A 28 -9.21 7.23 28.34
CA CYS A 28 -9.22 8.01 27.12
C CYS A 28 -7.93 8.85 27.06
N ALA A 29 -7.07 8.61 26.06
CA ALA A 29 -5.81 9.31 25.91
C ALA A 29 -5.95 10.59 25.05
N SER A 30 -5.11 10.79 24.06
CA SER A 30 -5.11 11.95 23.16
C SER A 30 -5.10 11.51 21.69
N GLY A 31 -5.23 12.44 20.77
CA GLY A 31 -5.18 12.19 19.33
C GLY A 31 -6.35 11.34 18.86
N THR A 32 -6.07 10.35 18.04
CA THR A 32 -7.10 9.46 17.47
C THR A 32 -7.95 8.76 18.53
N ASP A 33 -7.34 8.36 19.65
CA ASP A 33 -8.07 7.73 20.77
C ASP A 33 -9.13 8.68 21.35
N LEU A 34 -8.75 9.92 21.65
CA LEU A 34 -9.69 10.95 22.14
C LEU A 34 -10.81 11.21 21.13
N ALA A 35 -10.48 11.38 19.86
CA ALA A 35 -11.45 11.65 18.81
C ALA A 35 -12.50 10.53 18.67
N ILE A 36 -12.06 9.26 18.75
CA ILE A 36 -12.95 8.10 18.72
C ILE A 36 -13.85 8.06 19.96
N TYR A 37 -13.31 8.29 21.16
CA TYR A 37 -14.11 8.32 22.38
C TYR A 37 -15.16 9.42 22.37
N GLU A 38 -14.81 10.62 21.94
CA GLU A 38 -15.75 11.75 21.85
C GLU A 38 -16.85 11.47 20.83
N ALA A 39 -16.50 10.97 19.65
CA ALA A 39 -17.46 10.67 18.58
C ALA A 39 -18.37 9.47 18.91
N ALA A 40 -17.86 8.45 19.59
CA ALA A 40 -18.64 7.28 20.03
C ALA A 40 -19.59 7.59 21.19
N GLY A 41 -19.27 8.58 22.01
CA GLY A 41 -19.94 8.84 23.29
C GLY A 41 -19.10 8.37 24.46
N LYS A 42 -18.20 9.26 24.88
CA LYS A 42 -17.07 9.00 25.79
C LYS A 42 -17.42 8.20 27.03
N GLU A 43 -18.49 8.56 27.71
CA GLU A 43 -18.87 7.93 29.00
C GLU A 43 -19.23 6.46 28.82
N LYS A 44 -20.06 6.13 27.83
CA LYS A 44 -20.51 4.75 27.57
C LYS A 44 -19.35 3.87 27.11
N LEU A 45 -18.54 4.38 26.18
CA LEU A 45 -17.38 3.64 25.66
C LEU A 45 -16.33 3.42 26.75
N LEU A 46 -16.09 4.42 27.61
CA LEU A 46 -15.15 4.29 28.72
C LEU A 46 -15.62 3.28 29.76
N ALA A 47 -16.92 3.25 30.05
CA ALA A 47 -17.51 2.28 31.00
C ALA A 47 -17.36 0.84 30.48
N GLU A 48 -17.67 0.58 29.21
CA GLU A 48 -17.47 -0.73 28.59
C GLU A 48 -15.99 -1.11 28.58
N ARG A 49 -15.11 -0.19 28.16
CA ARG A 49 -13.66 -0.41 28.12
C ARG A 49 -13.06 -0.69 29.50
N ALA A 50 -13.60 -0.07 30.56
CA ALA A 50 -13.21 -0.33 31.95
C ALA A 50 -13.54 -1.76 32.39
N GLY A 51 -14.66 -2.31 31.93
CA GLY A 51 -15.05 -3.70 32.16
C GLY A 51 -14.09 -4.73 31.54
N ILE A 52 -13.44 -4.37 30.46
CA ILE A 52 -12.42 -5.22 29.78
C ILE A 52 -11.07 -5.19 30.53
N GLY A 53 -10.74 -4.07 31.17
CA GLY A 53 -9.47 -3.90 31.87
C GLY A 53 -8.28 -3.59 31.00
N LYS A 54 -7.09 -4.03 31.42
CA LYS A 54 -5.81 -3.75 30.74
C LYS A 54 -5.64 -4.60 29.48
N ILE A 55 -5.17 -3.97 28.38
CA ILE A 55 -4.77 -4.63 27.13
C ILE A 55 -3.25 -4.60 27.05
N ALA A 56 -2.62 -5.75 26.75
CA ALA A 56 -1.19 -5.82 26.54
C ALA A 56 -0.78 -5.17 25.18
N ARG A 57 0.51 -4.81 25.02
CA ARG A 57 1.02 -4.31 23.74
C ARG A 57 0.98 -5.43 22.70
N GLY A 58 0.50 -5.11 21.50
CA GLY A 58 0.28 -6.08 20.44
C GLY A 58 -1.02 -6.88 20.55
N ASP A 59 -1.81 -6.62 21.59
CA ASP A 59 -3.13 -7.24 21.78
C ASP A 59 -4.28 -6.30 21.44
N ILE A 60 -5.49 -6.87 21.41
CA ILE A 60 -6.72 -6.19 21.04
C ILE A 60 -7.83 -6.43 22.08
N ALA A 61 -8.82 -5.54 22.08
CA ALA A 61 -10.12 -5.76 22.70
C ALA A 61 -11.22 -5.18 21.81
N VAL A 62 -12.46 -5.62 21.99
CA VAL A 62 -13.61 -5.19 21.18
C VAL A 62 -14.66 -4.56 22.08
N THR A 63 -15.23 -3.45 21.61
CA THR A 63 -16.40 -2.79 22.19
C THR A 63 -17.43 -2.47 21.11
N GLY A 64 -18.62 -2.09 21.53
CA GLY A 64 -19.60 -1.47 20.64
C GLY A 64 -19.12 -0.12 20.12
N ALA A 65 -19.60 0.29 18.94
CA ALA A 65 -19.21 1.56 18.33
C ALA A 65 -20.11 2.74 18.68
N TYR A 66 -21.23 2.49 19.36
CA TYR A 66 -22.19 3.48 19.82
C TYR A 66 -22.65 4.48 18.75
N ASN A 67 -22.24 5.77 18.86
CA ASN A 67 -22.66 6.84 17.96
C ASN A 67 -21.82 6.89 16.65
N LEU A 68 -20.77 6.08 16.52
CA LEU A 68 -19.98 6.01 15.29
C LEU A 68 -20.74 5.27 14.18
N LYS A 69 -20.36 5.52 12.92
CA LYS A 69 -20.90 4.82 11.75
C LYS A 69 -20.22 3.45 11.55
N ALA A 70 -20.19 2.66 12.62
CA ALA A 70 -19.58 1.33 12.67
C ALA A 70 -20.42 0.42 13.59
N LYS A 71 -20.15 -0.89 13.55
CA LYS A 71 -20.74 -1.88 14.47
C LYS A 71 -19.85 -2.03 15.72
N TYR A 72 -18.53 -2.07 15.49
CA TYR A 72 -17.55 -2.36 16.53
C TYR A 72 -16.39 -1.38 16.51
N ILE A 73 -15.75 -1.21 17.68
CA ILE A 73 -14.42 -0.62 17.80
C ILE A 73 -13.46 -1.72 18.25
N ILE A 74 -12.38 -1.93 17.52
CA ILE A 74 -11.27 -2.77 17.95
C ILE A 74 -10.19 -1.86 18.55
N HIS A 75 -10.00 -1.96 19.86
CA HIS A 75 -8.96 -1.27 20.59
C HIS A 75 -7.67 -2.07 20.51
N THR A 76 -6.63 -1.54 19.91
CA THR A 76 -5.31 -2.18 19.84
C THR A 76 -4.25 -1.30 20.50
N VAL A 77 -3.30 -1.94 21.20
CA VAL A 77 -2.23 -1.23 21.92
C VAL A 77 -0.91 -1.43 21.18
N GLY A 78 -0.52 -0.42 20.42
CA GLY A 78 0.73 -0.46 19.69
C GLY A 78 1.98 -0.23 20.56
N PRO A 79 3.18 -0.39 19.96
CA PRO A 79 4.45 -0.15 20.63
C PRO A 79 4.71 1.35 20.83
N VAL A 80 5.47 1.70 21.86
CA VAL A 80 6.17 2.99 21.93
C VAL A 80 7.50 2.81 21.23
N TRP A 81 7.80 3.69 20.30
CA TRP A 81 9.05 3.64 19.57
C TRP A 81 10.23 4.07 20.46
N THR A 82 11.27 3.27 20.46
CA THR A 82 12.56 3.57 21.06
C THR A 82 13.66 3.59 20.00
N ASP A 83 14.09 2.43 19.53
CA ASP A 83 15.18 2.30 18.56
C ASP A 83 14.94 1.18 17.52
N GLY A 84 13.83 0.48 17.59
CA GLY A 84 13.47 -0.63 16.71
C GLY A 84 14.08 -1.98 17.10
N LYS A 85 14.69 -2.09 18.30
CA LYS A 85 15.34 -3.33 18.79
C LYS A 85 14.53 -4.06 19.87
N ASN A 86 13.44 -3.45 20.34
CA ASN A 86 12.61 -3.97 21.43
C ASN A 86 11.32 -4.61 20.92
N HIS A 87 11.40 -5.35 19.80
CA HIS A 87 10.25 -6.00 19.15
C HIS A 87 9.15 -5.05 18.68
N GLU A 88 9.45 -3.72 18.51
CA GLU A 88 8.44 -2.75 18.15
C GLU A 88 7.80 -3.06 16.79
N PHE A 89 8.57 -3.58 15.84
CA PHE A 89 8.06 -4.00 14.54
C PHE A 89 7.06 -5.14 14.65
N GLU A 90 7.41 -6.18 15.39
CA GLU A 90 6.58 -7.36 15.62
C GLU A 90 5.31 -7.02 16.38
N ILE A 91 5.41 -6.17 17.41
CA ILE A 91 4.24 -5.69 18.18
C ILE A 91 3.28 -4.92 17.26
N LEU A 92 3.80 -4.05 16.41
CA LEU A 92 2.97 -3.28 15.47
C LEU A 92 2.30 -4.18 14.44
N GLU A 93 3.02 -5.15 13.89
CA GLU A 93 2.49 -6.16 12.97
C GLU A 93 1.34 -6.95 13.62
N ASN A 94 1.51 -7.38 14.87
CA ASN A 94 0.48 -8.08 15.63
C ASN A 94 -0.78 -7.23 15.84
N CYS A 95 -0.65 -5.91 16.02
CA CYS A 95 -1.79 -5.01 16.11
C CYS A 95 -2.67 -5.07 14.85
N TYR A 96 -2.07 -4.99 13.68
CA TYR A 96 -2.79 -5.07 12.40
C TYR A 96 -3.35 -6.47 12.18
N ARG A 97 -2.54 -7.52 12.34
CA ARG A 97 -2.93 -8.91 12.09
C ARG A 97 -4.10 -9.35 12.99
N LYS A 98 -3.99 -9.13 14.31
CA LYS A 98 -5.05 -9.50 15.26
C LYS A 98 -6.34 -8.73 15.02
N SER A 99 -6.25 -7.45 14.64
CA SER A 99 -7.42 -6.64 14.31
C SER A 99 -8.14 -7.17 13.07
N LEU A 100 -7.42 -7.55 12.03
CA LEU A 100 -7.98 -8.15 10.83
C LEU A 100 -8.63 -9.50 11.12
N GLN A 101 -7.92 -10.37 11.85
CA GLN A 101 -8.45 -11.67 12.25
C GLN A 101 -9.74 -11.53 13.07
N LYS A 102 -9.77 -10.57 13.98
CA LYS A 102 -10.96 -10.31 14.81
C LYS A 102 -12.13 -9.77 14.00
N ALA A 103 -11.87 -8.90 13.03
CA ALA A 103 -12.90 -8.39 12.12
C ALA A 103 -13.50 -9.52 11.25
N LEU A 104 -12.67 -10.47 10.82
CA LEU A 104 -13.12 -11.68 10.10
C LEU A 104 -14.00 -12.56 11.00
N GLU A 105 -13.59 -12.81 12.26
CA GLU A 105 -14.38 -13.56 13.24
C GLU A 105 -15.74 -12.92 13.52
N LEU A 106 -15.81 -11.58 13.43
CA LEU A 106 -17.04 -10.79 13.62
C LEU A 106 -17.87 -10.67 12.32
N GLU A 107 -17.50 -11.40 11.27
CA GLU A 107 -18.17 -11.39 9.96
C GLU A 107 -18.30 -9.97 9.37
N CYS A 108 -17.24 -9.15 9.51
CA CYS A 108 -17.21 -7.78 9.02
C CYS A 108 -16.63 -7.74 7.61
N GLU A 109 -17.29 -6.99 6.73
CA GLU A 109 -16.87 -6.82 5.33
C GLU A 109 -15.88 -5.65 5.18
N ARG A 110 -15.91 -4.67 6.11
CA ARG A 110 -15.14 -3.43 6.01
C ARG A 110 -14.52 -3.03 7.33
N ILE A 111 -13.19 -2.78 7.31
CA ILE A 111 -12.43 -2.32 8.47
C ILE A 111 -11.66 -1.04 8.15
N ALA A 112 -11.67 -0.06 9.07
CA ALA A 112 -10.90 1.18 8.97
C ALA A 112 -9.79 1.22 10.03
N PHE A 113 -8.55 1.45 9.59
CA PHE A 113 -7.37 1.57 10.44
C PHE A 113 -6.84 3.00 10.44
N PRO A 114 -6.39 3.52 11.58
CA PRO A 114 -5.46 4.64 11.61
C PRO A 114 -4.03 4.12 11.38
N LEU A 115 -3.08 5.02 11.18
CA LEU A 115 -1.66 4.65 11.19
C LEU A 115 -1.19 4.48 12.64
N ILE A 116 -1.18 3.21 13.11
CA ILE A 116 -0.99 2.86 14.53
C ILE A 116 0.38 3.31 15.04
N SER A 117 0.45 3.81 16.29
CA SER A 117 1.65 4.25 17.02
C SER A 117 2.41 5.46 16.46
N THR A 118 1.98 6.08 15.37
CA THR A 118 2.73 7.17 14.71
C THR A 118 2.48 8.57 15.29
N GLY A 119 1.63 8.69 16.29
CA GLY A 119 1.37 9.92 17.03
C GLY A 119 2.31 10.07 18.24
N VAL A 120 1.74 10.09 19.46
CA VAL A 120 2.47 10.26 20.73
C VAL A 120 3.50 9.14 20.97
N TYR A 121 3.25 7.93 20.46
CA TYR A 121 4.17 6.78 20.58
C TYR A 121 5.39 6.88 19.65
N GLY A 122 5.42 7.83 18.71
CA GLY A 122 6.60 8.21 17.95
C GLY A 122 7.12 7.19 16.94
N PHE A 123 6.35 6.14 16.59
CA PHE A 123 6.79 5.18 15.60
C PHE A 123 7.01 5.87 14.23
N PRO A 124 8.14 5.63 13.52
CA PRO A 124 8.40 6.24 12.22
C PRO A 124 7.30 5.93 11.21
N LYS A 125 6.73 6.97 10.59
CA LYS A 125 5.54 6.86 9.75
C LYS A 125 5.75 6.02 8.51
N ASP A 126 6.92 6.16 7.88
CA ASP A 126 7.34 5.36 6.73
C ASP A 126 7.38 3.87 7.04
N LYS A 127 8.01 3.49 8.15
CA LYS A 127 8.08 2.11 8.62
C LYS A 127 6.71 1.56 9.03
N ALA A 128 5.92 2.37 9.75
CA ALA A 128 4.57 1.96 10.13
C ALA A 128 3.67 1.73 8.91
N LEU A 129 3.79 2.56 7.88
CA LEU A 129 3.03 2.42 6.65
C LEU A 129 3.46 1.15 5.87
N GLN A 130 4.76 0.86 5.80
CA GLN A 130 5.28 -0.37 5.18
C GLN A 130 4.75 -1.61 5.87
N ILE A 131 4.74 -1.65 7.21
CA ILE A 131 4.21 -2.77 7.99
C ILE A 131 2.71 -2.94 7.73
N ALA A 132 1.93 -1.85 7.80
CA ALA A 132 0.50 -1.89 7.55
C ALA A 132 0.18 -2.46 6.16
N VAL A 133 0.83 -1.94 5.11
CA VAL A 133 0.65 -2.40 3.74
C VAL A 133 1.05 -3.86 3.58
N SER A 134 2.17 -4.29 4.17
CA SER A 134 2.62 -5.68 4.13
C SER A 134 1.61 -6.63 4.76
N VAL A 135 1.11 -6.32 5.97
CA VAL A 135 0.12 -7.15 6.67
C VAL A 135 -1.20 -7.21 5.91
N PHE A 136 -1.69 -6.06 5.39
CA PHE A 136 -2.94 -6.02 4.63
C PHE A 136 -2.85 -6.84 3.35
N SER A 137 -1.74 -6.75 2.66
CA SER A 137 -1.49 -7.52 1.43
C SER A 137 -1.49 -9.00 1.71
N GLN A 138 -0.74 -9.44 2.72
CA GLN A 138 -0.70 -10.85 3.12
C GLN A 138 -2.09 -11.36 3.51
N PHE A 139 -2.85 -10.60 4.31
CA PHE A 139 -4.19 -10.99 4.72
C PHE A 139 -5.15 -11.13 3.53
N LEU A 140 -5.07 -10.21 2.56
CA LEU A 140 -5.94 -10.18 1.38
C LEU A 140 -5.61 -11.25 0.33
N THR A 141 -4.50 -11.98 0.45
CA THR A 141 -4.24 -13.16 -0.40
C THR A 141 -5.20 -14.31 -0.09
N GLU A 142 -5.59 -14.44 1.18
CA GLU A 142 -6.42 -15.56 1.66
C GLU A 142 -7.86 -15.15 1.98
N ASN A 143 -8.11 -13.86 2.25
CA ASN A 143 -9.37 -13.36 2.74
C ASN A 143 -9.95 -12.25 1.86
N GLU A 144 -11.28 -12.09 1.89
CA GLU A 144 -11.99 -10.97 1.24
C GLU A 144 -12.48 -9.99 2.30
N MET A 145 -11.92 -8.77 2.30
CA MET A 145 -12.32 -7.68 3.19
C MET A 145 -11.94 -6.34 2.57
N GLU A 146 -12.78 -5.33 2.69
CA GLU A 146 -12.40 -3.96 2.32
C GLU A 146 -11.61 -3.33 3.47
N ILE A 147 -10.31 -3.09 3.26
CA ILE A 147 -9.43 -2.45 4.24
C ILE A 147 -9.23 -0.98 3.88
N ILE A 148 -9.49 -0.09 4.82
CA ILE A 148 -9.33 1.36 4.65
C ILE A 148 -8.26 1.84 5.63
N LEU A 149 -7.09 2.25 5.12
CA LEU A 149 -6.10 2.95 5.94
C LEU A 149 -6.39 4.45 5.91
N VAL A 150 -6.66 5.01 7.06
CA VAL A 150 -7.02 6.43 7.21
C VAL A 150 -5.81 7.21 7.70
N VAL A 151 -5.30 8.10 6.86
CA VAL A 151 -4.23 9.04 7.20
C VAL A 151 -4.81 10.42 7.48
N PHE A 152 -4.29 11.12 8.47
CA PHE A 152 -4.85 12.39 8.92
C PHE A 152 -3.94 13.58 8.57
N ASP A 153 -2.67 13.49 8.94
CA ASP A 153 -1.71 14.58 8.80
C ASP A 153 -1.08 14.64 7.38
N LYS A 154 -0.48 15.82 7.05
CA LYS A 154 0.12 16.09 5.74
C LYS A 154 1.25 15.11 5.39
N ARG A 155 2.13 14.78 6.33
CA ARG A 155 3.27 13.89 6.09
C ARG A 155 2.81 12.46 5.81
N SER A 156 1.89 11.94 6.61
CA SER A 156 1.29 10.62 6.34
C SER A 156 0.57 10.58 4.99
N PHE A 157 -0.13 11.66 4.62
CA PHE A 157 -0.77 11.79 3.32
C PHE A 157 0.24 11.76 2.18
N GLN A 158 1.33 12.53 2.27
CA GLN A 158 2.39 12.56 1.27
C GLN A 158 3.08 11.18 1.13
N LEU A 159 3.48 10.56 2.26
CA LEU A 159 4.07 9.23 2.27
C LEU A 159 3.15 8.17 1.66
N SER A 160 1.85 8.25 1.96
CA SER A 160 0.87 7.31 1.42
C SER A 160 0.65 7.50 -0.08
N GLY A 161 0.60 8.75 -0.58
CA GLY A 161 0.52 9.07 -2.01
C GLY A 161 1.72 8.55 -2.78
N GLN A 162 2.86 8.52 -2.12
CA GLN A 162 4.06 7.92 -2.65
C GLN A 162 3.97 6.39 -2.78
N ILE A 163 3.21 5.68 -1.96
CA ILE A 163 3.10 4.21 -1.96
C ILE A 163 1.94 3.72 -2.85
N VAL A 164 0.82 4.43 -2.87
CA VAL A 164 -0.43 3.97 -3.50
C VAL A 164 -0.83 4.81 -4.72
N GLY A 165 -0.11 5.90 -5.01
CA GLY A 165 -0.49 6.84 -6.05
C GLY A 165 -1.52 7.87 -5.57
N ASP A 166 -2.55 8.15 -6.38
CA ASP A 166 -3.58 9.12 -6.03
C ASP A 166 -4.40 8.66 -4.81
N ILE A 167 -4.46 9.53 -3.80
CA ILE A 167 -5.23 9.27 -2.58
C ILE A 167 -6.39 10.26 -2.51
N ASP A 168 -7.59 9.74 -2.28
CA ASP A 168 -8.77 10.55 -2.03
C ASP A 168 -8.63 11.33 -0.72
N SER A 169 -8.74 12.66 -0.80
CA SER A 169 -8.69 13.53 0.37
C SER A 169 -10.07 14.10 0.67
N TYR A 170 -10.61 13.73 1.83
CA TYR A 170 -11.90 14.20 2.34
C TYR A 170 -11.78 15.33 3.37
N ILE A 171 -10.54 15.67 3.75
CA ILE A 171 -10.22 16.76 4.68
C ILE A 171 -9.07 17.60 4.13
N ASP A 172 -9.07 18.89 4.45
CA ASP A 172 -8.01 19.81 4.07
C ASP A 172 -6.98 20.06 5.19
N ALA A 173 -5.94 20.81 4.88
CA ALA A 173 -4.90 21.13 5.84
C ALA A 173 -5.39 22.10 6.94
N ASN A 174 -6.45 22.87 6.71
CA ASN A 174 -7.04 23.77 7.71
C ASN A 174 -7.76 22.97 8.78
N TYR A 175 -8.59 22.00 8.35
CA TYR A 175 -9.26 21.07 9.27
C TYR A 175 -8.26 20.36 10.19
N VAL A 176 -7.18 19.81 9.62
CA VAL A 176 -6.13 19.13 10.41
C VAL A 176 -5.51 20.09 11.42
N ARG A 177 -5.19 21.34 11.02
CA ARG A 177 -4.62 22.35 11.93
C ARG A 177 -5.55 22.72 13.07
N GLU A 178 -6.86 22.84 12.81
CA GLU A 178 -7.84 23.14 13.86
C GLU A 178 -7.93 22.03 14.90
N ILE A 179 -7.98 20.77 14.47
CA ILE A 179 -8.00 19.62 15.36
C ILE A 179 -6.72 19.56 16.21
N HIS A 180 -5.54 19.69 15.59
CA HIS A 180 -4.27 19.71 16.33
C HIS A 180 -4.20 20.87 17.34
N ARG A 181 -4.76 22.04 17.03
CA ARG A 181 -4.83 23.17 17.95
C ARG A 181 -5.72 22.87 19.16
N LYS A 182 -6.83 22.14 18.96
CA LYS A 182 -7.75 21.73 20.05
C LYS A 182 -7.09 20.67 20.94
N GLU A 183 -6.40 19.70 20.35
CA GLU A 183 -5.74 18.60 21.07
C GLU A 183 -4.51 19.03 21.86
N TYR A 184 -3.74 20.04 21.36
CA TYR A 184 -2.47 20.47 21.95
C TYR A 184 -2.39 22.00 22.16
N PRO A 185 -3.23 22.60 23.03
CA PRO A 185 -3.34 24.05 23.15
C PRO A 185 -2.10 24.75 23.72
N LEU A 186 -1.20 24.06 24.41
CA LEU A 186 -0.07 24.65 25.13
C LEU A 186 1.33 24.44 24.47
N ARG A 187 1.43 23.69 23.37
CA ARG A 187 2.70 23.44 22.67
C ARG A 187 3.01 24.43 21.53
N SER A 188 2.15 25.42 21.29
CA SER A 188 2.15 26.16 20.01
C SER A 188 3.24 27.24 19.86
N ARG A 189 4.04 27.60 20.85
CA ARG A 189 4.99 28.72 20.72
C ARG A 189 6.49 28.37 20.71
N ARG A 190 6.90 27.18 21.12
CA ARG A 190 8.32 26.78 21.15
C ARG A 190 8.68 25.63 20.21
N SER A 191 7.69 24.82 19.81
CA SER A 191 7.90 23.63 18.98
C SER A 191 7.82 23.91 17.48
N THR A 192 7.12 24.97 17.06
CA THR A 192 6.94 25.27 15.63
C THR A 192 8.26 25.74 15.00
N ARG A 193 9.02 26.58 15.71
CA ARG A 193 10.29 27.12 15.19
C ARG A 193 11.42 26.08 15.12
N VAL A 194 11.42 25.10 16.03
CA VAL A 194 12.39 23.99 16.03
C VAL A 194 12.03 22.93 14.97
N LYS A 195 10.72 22.77 14.67
CA LYS A 195 10.28 21.85 13.62
C LYS A 195 10.43 22.42 12.21
N GLU A 196 10.23 23.71 12.04
CA GLU A 196 10.46 24.39 10.75
C GLU A 196 11.96 24.38 10.39
N LEU A 197 12.83 24.60 11.35
CA LEU A 197 14.29 24.51 11.17
C LEU A 197 14.75 23.06 10.92
N ALA A 198 14.14 22.07 11.56
CA ALA A 198 14.44 20.65 11.31
C ALA A 198 13.88 20.13 9.96
N GLU A 199 12.83 20.76 9.42
CA GLU A 199 12.28 20.45 8.10
C GLU A 199 13.10 21.13 6.98
N GLU A 200 13.72 22.28 7.24
CA GLU A 200 14.66 22.96 6.32
C GLU A 200 16.01 22.23 6.26
N ASP A 201 16.60 21.85 7.40
CA ASP A 201 17.84 21.08 7.47
C ASP A 201 17.73 19.69 6.81
N PHE A 202 16.57 19.04 6.92
CA PHE A 202 16.35 17.72 6.30
C PHE A 202 16.24 17.78 4.77
N ASN A 203 15.73 18.87 4.22
CA ASN A 203 15.66 19.07 2.76
C ASN A 203 17.06 19.42 2.17
N GLU A 204 17.90 20.13 2.89
CA GLU A 204 19.27 20.43 2.44
C GLU A 204 20.18 19.19 2.49
N GLU A 205 20.07 18.32 3.51
CA GLU A 205 20.85 17.07 3.58
C GLU A 205 20.46 16.04 2.50
N MET A 206 19.20 16.01 2.05
CA MET A 206 18.77 15.11 0.97
C MET A 206 19.28 15.58 -0.40
N LEU A 207 19.40 16.86 -0.64
CA LEU A 207 19.91 17.42 -1.90
C LEU A 207 21.43 17.29 -2.05
N GLN A 208 22.17 17.18 -0.95
CA GLN A 208 23.65 17.04 -0.97
C GLN A 208 24.13 15.58 -1.08
N ARG A 209 23.26 14.57 -0.92
CA ARG A 209 23.62 13.14 -1.01
C ARG A 209 23.48 12.53 -2.40
N GLU A 210 23.02 13.27 -3.41
CA GLU A 210 22.86 12.75 -4.78
C GLU A 210 24.11 12.94 -5.67
N GLU A 211 25.23 13.47 -5.18
CA GLU A 211 26.44 13.73 -5.98
C GLU A 211 27.64 12.77 -5.76
N ASP A 212 27.52 11.73 -4.94
CA ASP A 212 28.65 10.79 -4.75
C ASP A 212 28.51 9.50 -5.57
N ASN A 213 29.12 9.58 -6.73
CA ASN A 213 29.79 8.58 -7.59
C ASN A 213 29.77 7.10 -7.14
N TYR A 214 29.15 6.24 -8.00
CA TYR A 214 29.59 4.85 -8.15
C TYR A 214 30.17 4.64 -9.56
N PRO A 215 31.33 3.95 -9.68
CA PRO A 215 31.96 3.69 -10.97
C PRO A 215 31.14 2.67 -11.79
N LEU A 216 30.94 2.98 -13.06
CA LEU A 216 30.42 2.09 -14.08
C LEU A 216 31.52 1.04 -14.39
N GLU A 217 31.34 -0.20 -13.97
CA GLU A 217 32.05 -1.32 -14.59
C GLU A 217 31.38 -1.65 -15.93
N GLU A 218 32.17 -1.63 -16.96
CA GLU A 218 31.82 -2.02 -18.31
C GLU A 218 31.40 -3.50 -18.34
N MET A 219 30.12 -3.78 -18.53
CA MET A 219 29.66 -5.12 -18.92
C MET A 219 29.70 -5.24 -20.44
N THR A 220 30.61 -6.06 -20.89
CA THR A 220 30.78 -6.48 -22.29
C THR A 220 29.51 -7.13 -22.84
N ASP A 221 29.13 -6.61 -23.99
CA ASP A 221 28.09 -7.08 -24.89
C ASP A 221 28.37 -8.54 -25.34
N THR A 222 27.51 -9.47 -24.96
CA THR A 222 27.38 -10.77 -25.64
C THR A 222 25.95 -11.29 -25.44
N GLY A 223 25.12 -11.15 -26.46
CA GLY A 223 23.82 -11.81 -26.53
C GLY A 223 22.74 -10.97 -27.22
N MET A 224 22.98 -10.53 -28.45
CA MET A 224 21.85 -10.15 -29.31
C MET A 224 21.04 -11.41 -29.60
N THR A 225 19.95 -11.59 -28.86
CA THR A 225 18.89 -12.50 -29.27
C THR A 225 18.18 -11.87 -30.46
N GLU A 226 18.17 -12.58 -31.57
CA GLU A 226 17.44 -12.23 -32.80
C GLU A 226 15.97 -11.96 -32.44
N LEU A 227 15.61 -10.70 -32.28
CA LEU A 227 14.25 -10.25 -32.51
C LEU A 227 13.96 -10.64 -33.99
N LEU A 228 12.89 -11.39 -34.21
CA LEU A 228 12.32 -11.70 -35.50
C LEU A 228 12.16 -10.38 -36.28
N MET A 229 13.21 -9.99 -37.03
CA MET A 229 13.10 -8.95 -38.01
C MET A 229 12.14 -9.46 -39.09
N PRO A 230 11.18 -8.66 -39.56
CA PRO A 230 10.38 -9.04 -40.71
C PRO A 230 11.35 -9.43 -41.83
N SER A 231 11.22 -10.64 -42.38
CA SER A 231 12.05 -11.06 -43.49
C SER A 231 11.82 -10.08 -44.63
N GLU A 232 12.88 -9.46 -45.13
CA GLU A 232 12.87 -8.37 -46.13
C GLU A 232 12.17 -8.74 -47.49
N ASN A 233 11.61 -9.96 -47.59
CA ASN A 233 11.03 -10.52 -48.80
C ASN A 233 9.54 -10.85 -48.75
N LEU A 234 8.82 -10.58 -47.64
CA LEU A 234 7.39 -10.80 -47.60
C LEU A 234 6.62 -9.54 -47.99
N SER A 235 5.58 -9.69 -48.84
CA SER A 235 4.68 -8.56 -49.10
C SER A 235 3.98 -8.06 -47.82
N LEU A 236 3.58 -6.80 -47.82
CA LEU A 236 2.81 -6.26 -46.66
C LEU A 236 1.55 -7.07 -46.38
N GLU A 237 0.89 -7.60 -47.42
CA GLU A 237 -0.27 -8.43 -47.35
C GLU A 237 0.01 -9.79 -46.66
N ASP A 238 1.16 -10.41 -46.98
CA ASP A 238 1.62 -11.64 -46.34
C ASP A 238 2.01 -11.41 -44.87
N GLN A 239 2.60 -10.24 -44.56
CA GLN A 239 2.91 -9.86 -43.17
C GLN A 239 1.64 -9.61 -42.35
N LEU A 240 0.62 -8.95 -42.92
CA LEU A 240 -0.67 -8.71 -42.28
C LEU A 240 -1.48 -10.00 -42.16
N ALA A 241 -1.34 -10.97 -43.05
CA ALA A 241 -1.98 -12.29 -42.95
C ALA A 241 -1.38 -13.16 -41.82
N ASN A 242 -0.13 -12.88 -41.40
CA ASN A 242 0.61 -13.57 -40.37
C ASN A 242 0.69 -12.74 -39.05
N ILE A 243 -0.29 -11.90 -38.76
CA ILE A 243 -0.37 -11.20 -37.45
C ILE A 243 -0.39 -12.25 -36.34
N GLY A 244 0.58 -12.12 -35.42
CA GLY A 244 0.70 -13.02 -34.26
C GLY A 244 -0.50 -12.96 -33.30
N VAL A 245 -0.56 -13.88 -32.35
CA VAL A 245 -1.57 -13.95 -31.31
C VAL A 245 -1.67 -12.61 -30.55
N SER A 246 -2.90 -12.13 -30.30
CA SER A 246 -3.13 -10.85 -29.63
C SER A 246 -2.62 -10.85 -28.18
N PHE A 247 -2.43 -9.64 -27.58
CA PHE A 247 -2.12 -9.52 -26.16
C PHE A 247 -3.16 -10.27 -25.29
N HIS A 248 -4.45 -10.09 -25.60
CA HIS A 248 -5.55 -10.71 -24.88
C HIS A 248 -5.42 -12.24 -24.91
N ASP A 249 -5.32 -12.84 -26.09
CA ASP A 249 -5.29 -14.29 -26.22
C ASP A 249 -4.02 -14.88 -25.58
N LYS A 250 -2.86 -14.21 -25.73
CA LYS A 250 -1.61 -14.65 -25.08
C LYS A 250 -1.66 -14.54 -23.56
N LEU A 251 -2.31 -13.52 -23.03
CA LEU A 251 -2.50 -13.38 -21.59
C LEU A 251 -3.33 -14.55 -21.02
N PHE A 252 -4.44 -14.89 -21.66
CA PHE A 252 -5.29 -15.97 -21.18
C PHE A 252 -4.69 -17.36 -21.40
N GLU A 253 -3.93 -17.57 -22.47
CA GLU A 253 -3.07 -18.74 -22.64
C GLU A 253 -2.10 -18.92 -21.46
N LEU A 254 -1.39 -17.87 -21.07
CA LEU A 254 -0.45 -17.90 -19.93
C LEU A 254 -1.15 -18.11 -18.58
N ILE A 255 -2.38 -17.61 -18.41
CA ILE A 255 -3.18 -17.84 -17.21
C ILE A 255 -3.57 -19.31 -17.10
N ASP A 256 -4.00 -19.92 -18.23
CA ASP A 256 -4.38 -21.33 -18.30
C ASP A 256 -3.14 -22.24 -18.08
N GLU A 257 -1.98 -21.91 -18.68
CA GLU A 257 -0.73 -22.62 -18.46
C GLU A 257 -0.27 -22.57 -16.99
N ALA A 258 -0.47 -21.44 -16.32
CA ALA A 258 -0.15 -21.26 -14.91
C ALA A 258 -1.16 -21.96 -13.97
N HIS A 259 -2.25 -22.50 -14.50
CA HIS A 259 -3.36 -23.10 -13.74
C HIS A 259 -3.93 -22.17 -12.66
N LEU A 260 -4.03 -20.87 -12.94
CA LEU A 260 -4.52 -19.85 -12.03
C LEU A 260 -5.95 -19.45 -12.39
N ASP A 261 -6.76 -19.21 -11.35
CA ASP A 261 -8.05 -18.57 -11.53
C ASP A 261 -7.87 -17.06 -11.80
N ASN A 262 -8.75 -16.49 -12.62
CA ASN A 262 -8.77 -15.05 -12.88
C ASN A 262 -8.76 -14.20 -11.60
N LYS A 263 -9.40 -14.70 -10.54
CA LYS A 263 -9.43 -14.06 -9.21
C LYS A 263 -8.02 -13.96 -8.59
N ASP A 264 -7.23 -15.00 -8.72
CA ASP A 264 -5.87 -15.02 -8.18
C ASP A 264 -4.94 -14.12 -8.99
N VAL A 265 -5.11 -14.08 -10.31
CA VAL A 265 -4.31 -13.23 -11.20
C VAL A 265 -4.48 -11.76 -10.86
N TRP A 266 -5.72 -11.21 -10.82
CA TRP A 266 -5.90 -9.80 -10.53
C TRP A 266 -5.51 -9.43 -9.10
N LYS A 267 -5.67 -10.33 -8.13
CA LYS A 267 -5.18 -10.13 -6.76
C LYS A 267 -3.65 -10.05 -6.70
N ARG A 268 -2.96 -11.04 -7.30
CA ARG A 268 -1.49 -11.07 -7.36
C ARG A 268 -0.91 -9.90 -8.14
N ALA A 269 -1.60 -9.44 -9.19
CA ALA A 269 -1.21 -8.27 -9.96
C ALA A 269 -1.54 -6.92 -9.27
N ASN A 270 -2.14 -6.94 -8.09
CA ASN A 270 -2.63 -5.74 -7.40
C ASN A 270 -3.54 -4.88 -8.29
N LEU A 271 -4.40 -5.53 -9.10
CA LEU A 271 -5.36 -4.87 -9.97
C LEU A 271 -6.75 -4.83 -9.36
N ASP A 272 -7.55 -3.80 -9.70
CA ASP A 272 -8.97 -3.78 -9.39
C ASP A 272 -9.71 -4.84 -10.22
N ARG A 273 -10.69 -5.54 -9.60
CA ARG A 273 -11.56 -6.51 -10.28
C ARG A 273 -12.23 -5.91 -11.53
N LYS A 274 -12.71 -4.66 -11.46
CA LYS A 274 -13.34 -4.00 -12.62
C LYS A 274 -12.34 -3.78 -13.76
N HIS A 275 -11.10 -3.41 -13.42
CA HIS A 275 -10.04 -3.23 -14.40
C HIS A 275 -9.70 -4.57 -15.08
N PHE A 276 -9.51 -5.63 -14.30
CA PHE A 276 -9.24 -6.96 -14.87
C PHE A 276 -10.42 -7.50 -15.69
N SER A 277 -11.67 -7.30 -15.23
CA SER A 277 -12.86 -7.65 -16.00
C SER A 277 -12.92 -6.92 -17.34
N LYS A 278 -12.45 -5.67 -17.41
CA LYS A 278 -12.35 -4.95 -18.68
C LYS A 278 -11.30 -5.57 -19.62
N ILE A 279 -10.16 -6.00 -19.10
CA ILE A 279 -9.16 -6.74 -19.89
C ILE A 279 -9.76 -8.05 -20.41
N GLN A 280 -10.56 -8.75 -19.61
CA GLN A 280 -11.17 -10.02 -19.97
C GLN A 280 -12.28 -9.88 -21.02
N CYS A 281 -13.10 -8.84 -20.94
CA CYS A 281 -14.28 -8.68 -21.80
C CYS A 281 -14.01 -7.95 -23.11
N ASP A 282 -12.95 -7.18 -23.19
CA ASP A 282 -12.61 -6.36 -24.38
C ASP A 282 -11.29 -6.85 -25.00
N GLN A 283 -11.41 -7.64 -26.06
CA GLN A 283 -10.27 -8.21 -26.78
C GLN A 283 -9.33 -7.13 -27.37
N ASN A 284 -9.84 -5.93 -27.64
CA ASN A 284 -9.08 -4.81 -28.17
C ASN A 284 -8.59 -3.86 -27.06
N TYR A 285 -8.77 -4.24 -25.78
CA TYR A 285 -8.31 -3.40 -24.68
C TYR A 285 -6.79 -3.31 -24.66
N HIS A 286 -6.27 -2.09 -24.73
CA HIS A 286 -4.85 -1.80 -24.65
C HIS A 286 -4.46 -1.40 -23.21
N PRO A 287 -3.84 -2.28 -22.42
CA PRO A 287 -3.46 -1.98 -21.05
C PRO A 287 -2.25 -1.04 -20.98
N LYS A 288 -2.16 -0.30 -19.90
CA LYS A 288 -0.97 0.51 -19.62
C LYS A 288 0.24 -0.41 -19.36
N LYS A 289 1.44 0.05 -19.67
CA LYS A 289 2.70 -0.68 -19.44
C LYS A 289 2.83 -1.24 -18.02
N LYS A 290 2.52 -0.44 -16.99
CA LYS A 290 2.55 -0.87 -15.59
C LYS A 290 1.59 -2.00 -15.28
N THR A 291 0.43 -2.03 -15.93
CA THR A 291 -0.54 -3.11 -15.80
C THR A 291 0.01 -4.41 -16.40
N VAL A 292 0.65 -4.34 -17.57
CA VAL A 292 1.28 -5.52 -18.19
C VAL A 292 2.44 -6.03 -17.33
N MET A 293 3.30 -5.15 -16.83
CA MET A 293 4.38 -5.54 -15.91
C MET A 293 3.85 -6.20 -14.63
N ALA A 294 2.74 -5.69 -14.07
CA ALA A 294 2.09 -6.28 -12.91
C ALA A 294 1.55 -7.69 -13.19
N LEU A 295 1.00 -7.92 -14.40
CA LEU A 295 0.56 -9.24 -14.85
C LEU A 295 1.74 -10.20 -15.05
N CYS A 296 2.88 -9.73 -15.59
CA CYS A 296 4.10 -10.54 -15.68
C CYS A 296 4.56 -11.07 -14.31
N ILE A 297 4.54 -10.20 -13.30
CA ILE A 297 4.88 -10.59 -11.91
C ILE A 297 3.84 -11.57 -11.34
N ALA A 298 2.55 -11.31 -11.53
CA ALA A 298 1.47 -12.14 -11.00
C ALA A 298 1.47 -13.57 -11.57
N LEU A 299 1.86 -13.71 -12.84
CA LEU A 299 1.94 -14.98 -13.56
C LEU A 299 3.31 -15.67 -13.42
N HIS A 300 4.24 -15.09 -12.67
CA HIS A 300 5.60 -15.57 -12.48
C HIS A 300 6.36 -15.80 -13.81
N LEU A 301 6.13 -14.93 -14.80
CA LEU A 301 6.76 -15.04 -16.10
C LEU A 301 8.28 -14.83 -16.00
N ASP A 302 9.02 -15.54 -16.83
CA ASP A 302 10.42 -15.26 -17.02
C ASP A 302 10.64 -13.96 -17.85
N LEU A 303 11.90 -13.58 -18.04
CA LEU A 303 12.21 -12.32 -18.73
C LEU A 303 11.78 -12.34 -20.21
N GLU A 304 11.92 -13.47 -20.91
CA GLU A 304 11.57 -13.60 -22.31
C GLU A 304 10.05 -13.61 -22.51
N GLN A 305 9.32 -14.36 -21.69
CA GLN A 305 7.86 -14.33 -21.67
C GLN A 305 7.32 -12.94 -21.35
N SER A 306 7.98 -12.23 -20.41
CA SER A 306 7.61 -10.85 -20.04
C SER A 306 7.84 -9.87 -21.17
N LYS A 307 8.95 -10.01 -21.93
CA LYS A 307 9.21 -9.21 -23.12
C LYS A 307 8.18 -9.47 -24.22
N ASP A 308 7.84 -10.74 -24.47
CA ASP A 308 6.82 -11.13 -25.46
C ASP A 308 5.45 -10.53 -25.09
N LEU A 309 5.02 -10.69 -23.84
CA LEU A 309 3.72 -10.17 -23.40
C LEU A 309 3.66 -8.62 -23.47
N LEU A 310 4.76 -7.94 -23.12
CA LEU A 310 4.88 -6.48 -23.27
C LEU A 310 4.81 -6.05 -24.74
N ALA A 311 5.53 -6.74 -25.63
CA ALA A 311 5.56 -6.41 -27.05
C ALA A 311 4.17 -6.53 -27.70
N ARG A 312 3.37 -7.53 -27.30
CA ARG A 312 1.98 -7.71 -27.78
C ARG A 312 1.03 -6.62 -27.30
N ALA A 313 1.41 -5.87 -26.26
CA ALA A 313 0.70 -4.69 -25.78
C ALA A 313 1.35 -3.38 -26.23
N ASP A 314 2.18 -3.40 -27.27
CA ASP A 314 2.95 -2.26 -27.81
C ASP A 314 3.89 -1.60 -26.80
N TRP A 315 4.37 -2.37 -25.82
CA TRP A 315 5.33 -1.90 -24.82
C TRP A 315 6.64 -2.70 -24.89
N ALA A 316 7.73 -2.09 -24.44
CA ALA A 316 9.01 -2.75 -24.24
C ALA A 316 9.68 -2.28 -22.96
N PHE A 317 10.54 -3.09 -22.37
CA PHE A 317 11.42 -2.61 -21.31
C PHE A 317 12.40 -1.57 -21.83
N SER A 318 12.55 -0.48 -21.08
CA SER A 318 13.46 0.61 -21.42
C SER A 318 14.70 0.56 -20.51
N PRO A 319 15.92 0.58 -21.06
CA PRO A 319 17.14 0.61 -20.26
C PRO A 319 17.33 1.96 -19.52
N SER A 320 16.59 3.00 -19.91
CA SER A 320 16.62 4.32 -19.27
C SER A 320 15.54 4.51 -18.19
N SER A 321 14.65 3.52 -17.99
CA SER A 321 13.58 3.58 -17.00
C SER A 321 13.97 2.82 -15.73
N ARG A 322 14.10 3.53 -14.61
CA ARG A 322 14.39 2.91 -13.31
C ARG A 322 13.33 1.86 -12.93
N VAL A 323 12.05 2.13 -13.23
CA VAL A 323 10.95 1.19 -13.00
C VAL A 323 11.19 -0.11 -13.75
N ASP A 324 11.50 -0.02 -15.04
CA ASP A 324 11.72 -1.18 -15.89
C ASP A 324 12.92 -2.01 -15.44
N LEU A 325 14.02 -1.35 -15.06
CA LEU A 325 15.22 -2.03 -14.56
C LEU A 325 14.95 -2.79 -13.26
N ILE A 326 14.19 -2.20 -12.34
CA ILE A 326 13.82 -2.84 -11.07
C ILE A 326 12.91 -4.04 -11.33
N VAL A 327 11.93 -3.91 -12.23
CA VAL A 327 11.02 -5.01 -12.60
C VAL A 327 11.79 -6.15 -13.27
N GLN A 328 12.67 -5.84 -14.24
CA GLN A 328 13.51 -6.84 -14.88
C GLN A 328 14.41 -7.57 -13.86
N LYS A 329 15.00 -6.82 -12.92
CA LYS A 329 15.82 -7.42 -11.85
C LYS A 329 14.98 -8.35 -10.95
N ALA A 330 13.78 -7.96 -10.57
CA ALA A 330 12.88 -8.80 -9.79
C ALA A 330 12.51 -10.10 -10.52
N ILE A 331 12.23 -10.03 -11.82
CA ILE A 331 11.97 -11.21 -12.65
C ILE A 331 13.20 -12.14 -12.71
N LEU A 332 14.39 -11.59 -12.93
CA LEU A 332 15.63 -12.36 -12.95
C LEU A 332 15.93 -13.04 -11.62
N ASP A 333 15.67 -12.35 -10.50
CA ASP A 333 15.84 -12.87 -9.15
C ASP A 333 14.68 -13.77 -8.70
N LYS A 334 13.66 -13.99 -9.55
CA LYS A 334 12.43 -14.75 -9.26
C LYS A 334 11.66 -14.21 -8.05
N GLN A 335 11.68 -12.90 -7.86
CA GLN A 335 10.96 -12.20 -6.81
C GLN A 335 9.59 -11.74 -7.36
N TYR A 336 8.57 -12.58 -7.19
CA TYR A 336 7.24 -12.36 -7.75
C TYR A 336 6.21 -11.83 -6.74
N ASP A 337 6.65 -11.38 -5.58
CA ASP A 337 5.79 -10.65 -4.65
C ASP A 337 5.65 -9.19 -5.09
N ILE A 338 4.51 -8.86 -5.69
CA ILE A 338 4.25 -7.51 -6.21
C ILE A 338 4.30 -6.44 -5.12
N MET A 339 4.01 -6.81 -3.86
CA MET A 339 4.02 -5.84 -2.77
C MET A 339 5.43 -5.51 -2.32
N GLN A 340 6.30 -6.51 -2.20
CA GLN A 340 7.73 -6.28 -1.95
C GLN A 340 8.38 -5.53 -3.11
N LEU A 341 8.01 -5.88 -4.35
CA LEU A 341 8.46 -5.17 -5.54
C LEU A 341 8.01 -3.71 -5.51
N ASN A 342 6.75 -3.44 -5.14
CA ASN A 342 6.22 -2.08 -5.02
C ASN A 342 6.93 -1.27 -3.93
N VAL A 343 7.32 -1.88 -2.80
CA VAL A 343 8.17 -1.23 -1.80
C VAL A 343 9.52 -0.84 -2.39
N THR A 344 10.12 -1.73 -3.18
CA THR A 344 11.42 -1.47 -3.84
C THR A 344 11.28 -0.40 -4.93
N LEU A 345 10.30 -0.53 -5.81
CA LEU A 345 9.99 0.45 -6.85
C LEU A 345 9.78 1.83 -6.23
N PHE A 346 8.99 1.88 -5.17
CA PHE A 346 8.70 3.11 -4.47
C PHE A 346 9.95 3.77 -3.91
N LYS A 347 10.82 3.00 -3.26
CA LYS A 347 12.09 3.50 -2.69
C LYS A 347 12.97 4.23 -3.71
N TYR A 348 12.97 3.78 -4.98
CA TYR A 348 13.89 4.28 -6.00
C TYR A 348 13.23 5.15 -7.09
N THR A 349 11.90 5.09 -7.24
CA THR A 349 11.21 5.73 -8.39
C THR A 349 9.96 6.52 -8.00
N ASN A 350 9.49 6.42 -6.74
CA ASN A 350 8.20 6.93 -6.30
C ASN A 350 7.00 6.40 -7.13
N GLU A 351 7.15 5.23 -7.75
CA GLU A 351 6.15 4.60 -8.59
C GLU A 351 5.83 3.18 -8.12
N ILE A 352 4.65 2.68 -8.49
CA ILE A 352 4.20 1.32 -8.17
C ILE A 352 3.53 0.67 -9.38
N LEU A 353 3.40 -0.66 -9.34
CA LEU A 353 2.65 -1.46 -10.31
C LEU A 353 1.26 -1.81 -9.78
N GLY A 354 0.33 -2.06 -10.69
CA GLY A 354 -0.93 -2.74 -10.38
C GLY A 354 -2.05 -1.87 -9.86
N VAL A 355 -2.13 -0.58 -10.14
CA VAL A 355 -3.26 0.30 -9.74
C VAL A 355 -3.97 0.88 -10.94
#